data_25461ec3dcf0a6a9954c5ba71ab2343b
#
_entry.id   25461ec3dcf0a6a9954c5ba71ab2343b
#
_cell.length_a   1.000
_cell.length_b   1.000
_cell.length_c   1.000
_cell.angle_alpha   90.00
_cell.angle_beta   90.00
_cell.angle_gamma   90.00
#
_symmetry.space_group_name_H-M   'P 1'
#
loop_
_entity.id
_entity.type
_entity.pdbx_description
1 polymer ?
#
loop_
_entity_poly.entity_id
_entity_poly.type
_entity_poly.pdbx_seq_one_letter_code
_entity_poly.pdbx_strand_id
1 'polypeptide(L)'
;MNILITGGSSDIAQAIAKRRSESGDKIIITCSNDTSLNKTLAIYRQQNIEVTGFIYNFSDPQACENDLELILKEPLDGIIFNAFTRVTQLRKLHALPYHAVRAYLDNNLNGNIWLIHRLLPSLLKNKFGRLVLISSLSAAAGTSRYPVYCAAKAALEGLFLNLAVDYSANNILSNIVRVGLIKTSRTEQFWKNPAYQEKVMQIIPQGTMGEPTQVAEAIDPLLSKTSFMTGSVLTVSGGLPLMRSEGLLS
;
A
#
# COMPACT_ATOMS: atom_id res chain seq x y z
N MET A 1 -18.26 6.61 -1.20
CA MET A 1 -17.86 5.19 -1.13
C MET A 1 -17.47 4.85 0.31
N ASN A 2 -17.55 3.57 0.70
CA ASN A 2 -16.96 3.07 1.94
C ASN A 2 -15.60 2.47 1.61
N ILE A 3 -14.51 3.11 2.05
CA ILE A 3 -13.15 2.74 1.65
C ILE A 3 -12.36 2.27 2.87
N LEU A 4 -11.87 1.03 2.82
CA LEU A 4 -10.95 0.47 3.79
C LEU A 4 -9.50 0.73 3.36
N ILE A 5 -8.69 1.33 4.24
CA ILE A 5 -7.26 1.57 4.02
C ILE A 5 -6.47 0.83 5.10
N THR A 6 -5.71 -0.19 4.71
CA THR A 6 -4.87 -0.91 5.67
C THR A 6 -3.62 -0.10 6.02
N GLY A 7 -3.18 -0.16 7.28
CA GLY A 7 -2.00 0.58 7.76
C GLY A 7 -2.20 2.09 7.79
N GLY A 8 -3.29 2.53 8.39
CA GLY A 8 -3.73 3.94 8.48
C GLY A 8 -2.71 4.91 9.08
N SER A 9 -1.71 4.41 9.80
CA SER A 9 -0.65 5.25 10.41
C SER A 9 0.40 5.75 9.42
N SER A 10 0.44 5.24 8.18
CA SER A 10 1.44 5.66 7.19
C SER A 10 1.07 7.00 6.54
N ASP A 11 2.10 7.78 6.15
CA ASP A 11 1.91 9.07 5.49
C ASP A 11 1.10 8.94 4.18
N ILE A 12 1.31 7.85 3.43
CA ILE A 12 0.54 7.56 2.21
C ILE A 12 -0.94 7.30 2.55
N ALA A 13 -1.22 6.48 3.58
CA ALA A 13 -2.61 6.24 4.00
C ALA A 13 -3.30 7.52 4.48
N GLN A 14 -2.60 8.38 5.20
CA GLN A 14 -3.12 9.68 5.64
C GLN A 14 -3.46 10.59 4.45
N ALA A 15 -2.58 10.68 3.45
CA ALA A 15 -2.82 11.47 2.24
C ALA A 15 -4.03 10.93 1.45
N ILE A 16 -4.16 9.61 1.32
CA ILE A 16 -5.31 8.97 0.65
C ILE A 16 -6.59 9.23 1.43
N ALA A 17 -6.58 9.02 2.75
CA ALA A 17 -7.75 9.24 3.60
C ALA A 17 -8.23 10.69 3.54
N LYS A 18 -7.32 11.66 3.62
CA LYS A 18 -7.63 13.07 3.49
C LYS A 18 -8.33 13.36 2.17
N ARG A 19 -7.71 12.99 1.07
CA ARG A 19 -8.23 13.24 -0.28
C ARG A 19 -9.59 12.60 -0.52
N ARG A 20 -9.78 11.38 -0.05
CA ARG A 20 -11.06 10.66 -0.23
C ARG A 20 -12.16 11.16 0.71
N SER A 21 -11.81 11.56 1.93
CA SER A 21 -12.74 12.22 2.85
C SER A 21 -13.24 13.56 2.27
N GLU A 22 -12.35 14.37 1.69
CA GLU A 22 -12.72 15.62 0.99
C GLU A 22 -13.65 15.37 -0.21
N SER A 23 -13.61 14.17 -0.79
CA SER A 23 -14.55 13.73 -1.85
C SER A 23 -15.87 13.15 -1.32
N GLY A 24 -16.10 13.18 -0.01
CA GLY A 24 -17.32 12.69 0.64
C GLY A 24 -17.37 11.18 0.87
N ASP A 25 -16.24 10.47 0.79
CA ASP A 25 -16.17 9.05 1.10
C ASP A 25 -16.06 8.82 2.62
N LYS A 26 -16.66 7.71 3.08
CA LYS A 26 -16.44 7.19 4.43
C LYS A 26 -15.14 6.40 4.46
N ILE A 27 -14.26 6.75 5.38
CA ILE A 27 -12.93 6.15 5.49
C ILE A 27 -12.85 5.24 6.71
N ILE A 28 -12.46 4.01 6.46
CA ILE A 28 -12.15 3.01 7.47
C ILE A 28 -10.64 2.75 7.42
N ILE A 29 -9.98 2.77 8.57
CA ILE A 29 -8.55 2.48 8.65
C ILE A 29 -8.27 1.28 9.56
N THR A 30 -7.18 0.56 9.29
CA THR A 30 -6.67 -0.41 10.26
C THR A 30 -5.29 -0.05 10.77
N CYS A 31 -5.03 -0.40 12.03
CA CYS A 31 -3.71 -0.35 12.67
C CYS A 31 -3.42 -1.69 13.34
N SER A 32 -2.16 -1.98 13.64
CA SER A 32 -1.74 -3.29 14.15
C SER A 32 -2.05 -3.55 15.63
N ASN A 33 -2.35 -2.50 16.40
CA ASN A 33 -2.66 -2.57 17.83
C ASN A 33 -3.31 -1.27 18.33
N ASP A 34 -3.85 -1.31 19.55
CA ASP A 34 -4.54 -0.18 20.19
C ASP A 34 -3.69 1.07 20.30
N THR A 35 -2.44 0.95 20.71
CA THR A 35 -1.53 2.10 20.86
C THR A 35 -1.35 2.82 19.53
N SER A 36 -1.10 2.07 18.45
CA SER A 36 -0.98 2.62 17.10
C SER A 36 -2.29 3.22 16.63
N LEU A 37 -3.42 2.56 16.88
CA LEU A 37 -4.74 3.02 16.48
C LEU A 37 -5.09 4.35 17.16
N ASN A 38 -4.98 4.42 18.49
CA ASN A 38 -5.32 5.62 19.25
C ASN A 38 -4.46 6.83 18.84
N LYS A 39 -3.15 6.62 18.65
CA LYS A 39 -2.24 7.66 18.15
C LYS A 39 -2.65 8.12 16.73
N THR A 40 -2.98 7.18 15.88
CA THR A 40 -3.38 7.47 14.50
C THR A 40 -4.69 8.24 14.44
N LEU A 41 -5.70 7.82 15.20
CA LEU A 41 -6.98 8.53 15.28
C LEU A 41 -6.82 9.96 15.79
N ALA A 42 -5.90 10.20 16.74
CA ALA A 42 -5.60 11.55 17.21
C ALA A 42 -5.03 12.44 16.09
N ILE A 43 -4.13 11.89 15.25
CA ILE A 43 -3.57 12.60 14.09
C ILE A 43 -4.68 12.97 13.10
N TYR A 44 -5.57 12.03 12.76
CA TYR A 44 -6.68 12.29 11.83
C TYR A 44 -7.64 13.37 12.36
N ARG A 45 -7.97 13.30 13.65
CA ARG A 45 -8.79 14.35 14.31
C ARG A 45 -8.15 15.73 14.24
N GLN A 46 -6.84 15.84 14.49
CA GLN A 46 -6.10 17.10 14.36
C GLN A 46 -6.12 17.68 12.95
N GLN A 47 -6.24 16.81 11.94
CA GLN A 47 -6.34 17.20 10.53
C GLN A 47 -7.78 17.37 10.05
N ASN A 48 -8.78 17.29 10.96
CA ASN A 48 -10.21 17.33 10.64
C ASN A 48 -10.63 16.24 9.62
N ILE A 49 -10.02 15.07 9.67
CA ILE A 49 -10.37 13.92 8.83
C ILE A 49 -11.17 12.94 9.69
N GLU A 50 -12.41 12.70 9.29
CA GLU A 50 -13.26 11.71 9.96
C GLU A 50 -12.94 10.30 9.45
N VAL A 51 -12.56 9.41 10.36
CA VAL A 51 -12.26 8.01 10.06
C VAL A 51 -12.78 7.09 11.16
N THR A 52 -13.20 5.90 10.79
CA THR A 52 -13.45 4.79 11.71
C THR A 52 -12.22 3.89 11.74
N GLY A 53 -11.76 3.53 12.94
CA GLY A 53 -10.52 2.77 13.10
C GLY A 53 -10.76 1.40 13.73
N PHE A 54 -10.06 0.38 13.23
CA PHE A 54 -10.09 -0.99 13.71
C PHE A 54 -8.67 -1.55 13.86
N ILE A 55 -8.55 -2.63 14.64
CA ILE A 55 -7.30 -3.37 14.75
C ILE A 55 -7.25 -4.45 13.67
N TYR A 56 -6.12 -4.51 12.97
CA TYR A 56 -5.78 -5.63 12.12
C TYR A 56 -4.28 -5.92 12.20
N ASN A 57 -3.94 -7.00 12.88
CA ASN A 57 -2.55 -7.44 13.04
C ASN A 57 -2.25 -8.55 12.04
N PHE A 58 -1.42 -8.26 11.05
CA PHE A 58 -1.02 -9.21 10.02
C PHE A 58 -0.24 -10.43 10.55
N SER A 59 0.35 -10.36 11.73
CA SER A 59 1.03 -11.50 12.37
C SER A 59 0.07 -12.44 13.10
N ASP A 60 -1.14 -11.98 13.40
CA ASP A 60 -2.21 -12.77 14.01
C ASP A 60 -3.57 -12.32 13.47
N PRO A 61 -3.88 -12.64 12.21
CA PRO A 61 -5.14 -12.19 11.58
C PRO A 61 -6.37 -12.80 12.24
N GLN A 62 -6.26 -14.01 12.80
CA GLN A 62 -7.38 -14.69 13.45
C GLN A 62 -7.82 -13.98 14.74
N ALA A 63 -6.89 -13.40 15.49
CA ALA A 63 -7.22 -12.59 16.66
C ALA A 63 -8.01 -11.32 16.32
N CYS A 64 -8.02 -10.92 15.04
CA CYS A 64 -8.73 -9.71 14.56
C CYS A 64 -10.09 -10.01 13.93
N GLU A 65 -10.62 -11.23 14.08
CA GLU A 65 -11.87 -11.64 13.43
C GLU A 65 -13.06 -10.77 13.85
N ASN A 66 -13.19 -10.43 15.12
CA ASN A 66 -14.27 -9.57 15.62
C ASN A 66 -14.23 -8.16 15.00
N ASP A 67 -13.04 -7.57 14.89
CA ASP A 67 -12.88 -6.25 14.24
C ASP A 67 -13.22 -6.33 12.75
N LEU A 68 -12.84 -7.42 12.08
CA LEU A 68 -13.17 -7.64 10.70
C LEU A 68 -14.68 -7.81 10.47
N GLU A 69 -15.37 -8.53 11.36
CA GLU A 69 -16.84 -8.63 11.32
C GLU A 69 -17.51 -7.26 11.50
N LEU A 70 -16.95 -6.38 12.34
CA LEU A 70 -17.44 -5.01 12.50
C LEU A 70 -17.24 -4.18 11.22
N ILE A 71 -16.09 -4.33 10.56
CA ILE A 71 -15.82 -3.69 9.27
C ILE A 71 -16.82 -4.16 8.21
N LEU A 72 -17.17 -5.44 8.20
CA LEU A 72 -18.05 -6.06 7.22
C LEU A 72 -19.57 -5.84 7.49
N LYS A 73 -19.94 -5.16 8.58
CA LYS A 73 -21.36 -4.78 8.82
C LYS A 73 -21.89 -3.84 7.76
N GLU A 74 -21.07 -2.98 7.20
CA GLU A 74 -21.43 -2.12 6.07
C GLU A 74 -20.73 -2.61 4.79
N PRO A 75 -21.36 -2.47 3.62
CA PRO A 75 -20.74 -2.81 2.35
C PRO A 75 -19.46 -2.00 2.13
N LEU A 76 -18.37 -2.65 1.76
CA LEU A 76 -17.17 -2.00 1.28
C LEU A 76 -17.24 -1.78 -0.22
N ASP A 77 -16.83 -0.61 -0.67
CA ASP A 77 -16.73 -0.24 -2.08
C ASP A 77 -15.28 -0.27 -2.57
N GLY A 78 -14.35 0.16 -1.73
CA GLY A 78 -12.93 0.23 -2.05
C GLY A 78 -12.06 -0.35 -0.94
N ILE A 79 -10.98 -1.03 -1.31
CA ILE A 79 -9.99 -1.54 -0.37
C ILE A 79 -8.60 -1.20 -0.87
N ILE A 80 -7.85 -0.46 -0.06
CA ILE A 80 -6.48 -0.05 -0.35
C ILE A 80 -5.52 -0.83 0.56
N PHE A 81 -4.80 -1.76 -0.04
CA PHE A 81 -3.81 -2.61 0.62
C PHE A 81 -2.47 -1.86 0.70
N ASN A 82 -2.34 -1.04 1.74
CA ASN A 82 -1.17 -0.20 1.96
C ASN A 82 -0.28 -0.72 3.11
N ALA A 83 -0.84 -1.47 4.06
CA ALA A 83 -0.07 -1.98 5.19
C ALA A 83 1.04 -2.94 4.75
N PHE A 84 2.25 -2.65 5.24
CA PHE A 84 3.41 -3.50 5.06
C PHE A 84 4.39 -3.28 6.21
N THR A 85 4.90 -4.34 6.82
CA THR A 85 5.84 -4.21 7.93
C THR A 85 7.20 -3.71 7.43
N ARG A 86 7.89 -2.96 8.29
CA ARG A 86 9.21 -2.43 7.96
C ARG A 86 10.23 -3.56 7.85
N VAL A 87 11.14 -3.46 6.88
CA VAL A 87 12.32 -4.32 6.82
C VAL A 87 13.27 -3.89 7.93
N THR A 88 13.53 -4.75 8.89
CA THR A 88 14.40 -4.47 10.03
C THR A 88 15.84 -4.91 9.82
N GLN A 89 16.06 -5.89 8.92
CA GLN A 89 17.38 -6.43 8.63
C GLN A 89 17.73 -6.27 7.15
N LEU A 90 18.56 -5.30 6.84
CA LEU A 90 19.05 -5.02 5.49
C LEU A 90 20.25 -5.92 5.17
N ARG A 91 19.98 -7.15 4.75
CA ARG A 91 21.01 -8.19 4.48
C ARG A 91 20.77 -8.90 3.17
N LYS A 92 21.82 -9.47 2.58
CA LYS A 92 21.68 -10.42 1.47
C LYS A 92 20.98 -11.70 1.97
N LEU A 93 20.30 -12.41 1.08
CA LEU A 93 19.43 -13.55 1.45
C LEU A 93 20.15 -14.61 2.31
N HIS A 94 21.36 -15.01 1.94
CA HIS A 94 22.15 -16.01 2.66
C HIS A 94 22.50 -15.61 4.11
N ALA A 95 22.47 -14.30 4.42
CA ALA A 95 22.80 -13.77 5.74
C ALA A 95 21.55 -13.50 6.60
N LEU A 96 20.35 -13.81 6.11
CA LEU A 96 19.10 -13.72 6.87
C LEU A 96 18.82 -15.04 7.58
N PRO A 97 18.48 -15.03 8.88
CA PRO A 97 17.97 -16.22 9.53
C PRO A 97 16.67 -16.68 8.89
N TYR A 98 16.52 -17.97 8.60
CA TYR A 98 15.34 -18.47 7.86
C TYR A 98 14.02 -18.22 8.61
N HIS A 99 14.01 -18.28 9.94
CA HIS A 99 12.82 -17.95 10.73
C HIS A 99 12.38 -16.49 10.51
N ALA A 100 13.31 -15.54 10.33
CA ALA A 100 12.97 -14.14 10.04
C ALA A 100 12.41 -13.99 8.61
N VAL A 101 12.90 -14.78 7.64
CA VAL A 101 12.33 -14.86 6.28
C VAL A 101 10.88 -15.32 6.34
N ARG A 102 10.59 -16.44 7.05
CA ARG A 102 9.23 -16.96 7.24
C ARG A 102 8.32 -15.94 7.90
N ALA A 103 8.71 -15.42 9.05
CA ALA A 103 7.90 -14.43 9.78
C ALA A 103 7.59 -13.18 8.92
N TYR A 104 8.54 -12.74 8.09
CA TYR A 104 8.30 -11.61 7.20
C TYR A 104 7.27 -11.92 6.11
N LEU A 105 7.31 -13.12 5.52
CA LEU A 105 6.32 -13.57 4.52
C LEU A 105 4.95 -13.79 5.17
N ASP A 106 4.91 -14.41 6.35
CA ASP A 106 3.67 -14.62 7.08
C ASP A 106 2.97 -13.29 7.34
N ASN A 107 3.68 -12.28 7.84
CA ASN A 107 3.11 -10.98 8.12
C ASN A 107 2.71 -10.20 6.86
N ASN A 108 3.51 -10.22 5.81
CA ASN A 108 3.31 -9.30 4.68
C ASN A 108 2.61 -9.94 3.48
N LEU A 109 2.79 -11.23 3.25
CA LEU A 109 2.15 -11.96 2.16
C LEU A 109 0.91 -12.70 2.67
N ASN A 110 1.08 -13.66 3.58
CA ASN A 110 -0.01 -14.50 4.03
C ASN A 110 -1.10 -13.70 4.77
N GLY A 111 -0.73 -12.72 5.60
CA GLY A 111 -1.69 -11.83 6.26
C GLY A 111 -2.53 -11.01 5.26
N ASN A 112 -1.94 -10.52 4.18
CA ASN A 112 -2.72 -9.84 3.13
C ASN A 112 -3.60 -10.81 2.33
N ILE A 113 -3.11 -12.01 2.00
CA ILE A 113 -3.91 -13.06 1.33
C ILE A 113 -5.12 -13.42 2.19
N TRP A 114 -4.91 -13.64 3.49
CA TRP A 114 -5.99 -13.94 4.42
C TRP A 114 -7.04 -12.82 4.47
N LEU A 115 -6.62 -11.56 4.55
CA LEU A 115 -7.53 -10.42 4.54
C LEU A 115 -8.36 -10.36 3.25
N ILE A 116 -7.70 -10.50 2.09
CA ILE A 116 -8.39 -10.55 0.79
C ILE A 116 -9.43 -11.66 0.78
N HIS A 117 -9.06 -12.86 1.20
CA HIS A 117 -9.95 -14.02 1.27
C HIS A 117 -11.19 -13.74 2.11
N ARG A 118 -11.05 -13.04 3.25
CA ARG A 118 -12.17 -12.68 4.14
C ARG A 118 -13.07 -11.57 3.58
N LEU A 119 -12.51 -10.63 2.81
CA LEU A 119 -13.27 -9.49 2.27
C LEU A 119 -13.98 -9.80 0.94
N LEU A 120 -13.45 -10.69 0.12
CA LEU A 120 -14.00 -11.04 -1.21
C LEU A 120 -15.47 -11.46 -1.19
N PRO A 121 -15.97 -12.31 -0.27
CA PRO A 121 -17.38 -12.70 -0.26
C PRO A 121 -18.34 -11.52 -0.15
N SER A 122 -18.00 -10.48 0.62
CA SER A 122 -18.81 -9.26 0.75
C SER A 122 -18.84 -8.48 -0.56
N LEU A 123 -17.70 -8.32 -1.24
CA LEU A 123 -17.63 -7.65 -2.54
C LEU A 123 -18.43 -8.41 -3.63
N LEU A 124 -18.33 -9.74 -3.63
CA LEU A 124 -19.08 -10.59 -4.55
C LEU A 124 -20.60 -10.46 -4.34
N LYS A 125 -21.04 -10.43 -3.08
CA LYS A 125 -22.45 -10.21 -2.73
C LYS A 125 -22.95 -8.85 -3.25
N ASN A 126 -22.12 -7.82 -3.14
CA ASN A 126 -22.45 -6.46 -3.55
C ASN A 126 -22.27 -6.23 -5.06
N LYS A 127 -21.64 -7.16 -5.78
CA LYS A 127 -21.28 -7.04 -7.21
C LYS A 127 -20.56 -5.72 -7.52
N PHE A 128 -19.71 -5.30 -6.60
CA PHE A 128 -18.91 -4.09 -6.73
C PHE A 128 -17.68 -4.17 -5.83
N GLY A 129 -16.52 -3.74 -6.33
CA GLY A 129 -15.30 -3.64 -5.57
C GLY A 129 -14.18 -2.92 -6.33
N ARG A 130 -13.39 -2.12 -5.62
CA ARG A 130 -12.19 -1.47 -6.13
C ARG A 130 -11.02 -1.84 -5.23
N LEU A 131 -10.17 -2.74 -5.71
CA LEU A 131 -8.99 -3.23 -4.99
C LEU A 131 -7.74 -2.51 -5.51
N VAL A 132 -7.00 -1.88 -4.63
CA VAL A 132 -5.76 -1.18 -4.97
C VAL A 132 -4.63 -1.66 -4.06
N LEU A 133 -3.59 -2.23 -4.65
CA LEU A 133 -2.36 -2.58 -3.95
C LEU A 133 -1.35 -1.42 -4.03
N ILE A 134 -0.92 -0.90 -2.90
CA ILE A 134 0.27 -0.05 -2.84
C ILE A 134 1.50 -0.94 -2.84
N SER A 135 2.09 -1.08 -4.01
CA SER A 135 3.29 -1.87 -4.24
C SER A 135 4.56 -0.99 -4.24
N SER A 136 5.63 -1.49 -4.79
CA SER A 136 6.92 -0.81 -4.86
C SER A 136 7.61 -1.14 -6.18
N LEU A 137 8.45 -0.23 -6.67
CA LEU A 137 9.38 -0.54 -7.76
C LEU A 137 10.24 -1.76 -7.48
N SER A 138 10.52 -2.03 -6.20
CA SER A 138 11.28 -3.20 -5.76
C SER A 138 10.65 -4.54 -6.14
N ALA A 139 9.34 -4.57 -6.40
CA ALA A 139 8.65 -5.77 -6.88
C ALA A 139 9.10 -6.19 -8.29
N ALA A 140 9.41 -5.21 -9.14
CA ALA A 140 9.79 -5.45 -10.53
C ALA A 140 11.30 -5.34 -10.78
N ALA A 141 11.98 -4.37 -10.14
CA ALA A 141 13.39 -4.08 -10.38
C ALA A 141 14.35 -4.70 -9.36
N GLY A 142 13.83 -5.19 -8.23
CA GLY A 142 14.65 -5.62 -7.10
C GLY A 142 15.26 -4.44 -6.34
N THR A 143 15.75 -4.70 -5.14
CA THR A 143 16.48 -3.70 -4.32
C THR A 143 17.53 -4.42 -3.50
N SER A 144 18.76 -3.91 -3.52
CA SER A 144 19.87 -4.51 -2.77
C SER A 144 19.53 -4.64 -1.28
N ARG A 145 19.77 -5.81 -0.70
CA ARG A 145 19.53 -6.17 0.71
C ARG A 145 18.04 -6.19 1.14
N TYR A 146 17.10 -6.24 0.17
CA TYR A 146 15.66 -6.36 0.43
C TYR A 146 15.04 -7.63 -0.18
N PRO A 147 15.69 -8.83 -0.14
CA PRO A 147 15.25 -9.98 -0.92
C PRO A 147 13.83 -10.43 -0.59
N VAL A 148 13.48 -10.51 0.69
CA VAL A 148 12.17 -11.00 1.14
C VAL A 148 11.07 -9.96 0.91
N TYR A 149 11.39 -8.68 1.04
CA TYR A 149 10.48 -7.58 0.69
C TYR A 149 10.11 -7.61 -0.79
N CYS A 150 11.12 -7.71 -1.66
CA CYS A 150 10.91 -7.80 -3.12
C CYS A 150 10.03 -9.00 -3.46
N ALA A 151 10.34 -10.17 -2.88
CA ALA A 151 9.56 -11.40 -3.10
C ALA A 151 8.11 -11.25 -2.66
N ALA A 152 7.86 -10.71 -1.46
CA ALA A 152 6.51 -10.51 -0.93
C ALA A 152 5.69 -9.52 -1.78
N LYS A 153 6.30 -8.40 -2.20
CA LYS A 153 5.64 -7.42 -3.08
C LYS A 153 5.33 -8.00 -4.45
N ALA A 154 6.27 -8.72 -5.06
CA ALA A 154 6.06 -9.37 -6.35
C ALA A 154 4.96 -10.45 -6.29
N ALA A 155 4.91 -11.24 -5.21
CA ALA A 155 3.88 -12.24 -5.01
C ALA A 155 2.48 -11.62 -4.88
N LEU A 156 2.35 -10.51 -4.12
CA LEU A 156 1.08 -9.78 -4.03
C LEU A 156 0.67 -9.17 -5.37
N GLU A 157 1.60 -8.65 -6.17
CA GLU A 157 1.27 -8.16 -7.52
C GLU A 157 0.71 -9.29 -8.40
N GLY A 158 1.33 -10.47 -8.37
CA GLY A 158 0.81 -11.65 -9.07
C GLY A 158 -0.61 -12.03 -8.63
N LEU A 159 -0.88 -11.99 -7.33
CA LEU A 159 -2.23 -12.20 -6.80
C LEU A 159 -3.22 -11.14 -7.30
N PHE A 160 -2.86 -9.86 -7.27
CA PHE A 160 -3.76 -8.77 -7.73
C PHE A 160 -4.08 -8.84 -9.22
N LEU A 161 -3.12 -9.31 -10.03
CA LEU A 161 -3.38 -9.60 -11.45
C LEU A 161 -4.35 -10.77 -11.62
N ASN A 162 -4.22 -11.83 -10.82
CA ASN A 162 -5.16 -12.95 -10.83
C ASN A 162 -6.56 -12.50 -10.38
N LEU A 163 -6.68 -11.70 -9.31
CA LEU A 163 -7.97 -11.13 -8.88
C LEU A 163 -8.65 -10.30 -9.98
N ALA A 164 -7.86 -9.59 -10.79
CA ALA A 164 -8.39 -8.84 -11.93
C ALA A 164 -9.01 -9.77 -12.99
N VAL A 165 -8.41 -10.94 -13.24
CA VAL A 165 -8.95 -11.94 -14.18
C VAL A 165 -10.21 -12.60 -13.62
N ASP A 166 -10.15 -13.08 -12.38
CA ASP A 166 -11.20 -13.92 -11.82
C ASP A 166 -12.48 -13.13 -11.47
N TYR A 167 -12.36 -11.85 -11.07
CA TYR A 167 -13.46 -11.11 -10.46
C TYR A 167 -13.95 -9.89 -11.26
N SER A 168 -13.33 -9.54 -12.39
CA SER A 168 -13.74 -8.38 -13.19
C SER A 168 -15.19 -8.49 -13.71
N ALA A 169 -15.64 -9.69 -14.07
CA ALA A 169 -17.01 -9.94 -14.48
C ALA A 169 -18.05 -9.66 -13.37
N ASN A 170 -17.63 -9.64 -12.11
CA ASN A 170 -18.42 -9.26 -10.95
C ASN A 170 -18.32 -7.76 -10.62
N ASN A 171 -17.71 -6.95 -11.51
CA ASN A 171 -17.41 -5.53 -11.28
C ASN A 171 -16.49 -5.29 -10.06
N ILE A 172 -15.63 -6.26 -9.76
CA ILE A 172 -14.56 -6.13 -8.77
C ILE A 172 -13.27 -5.92 -9.56
N LEU A 173 -12.76 -4.68 -9.56
CA LEU A 173 -11.59 -4.28 -10.33
C LEU A 173 -10.36 -4.24 -9.41
N SER A 174 -9.27 -4.86 -9.83
CA SER A 174 -8.05 -5.01 -9.05
C SER A 174 -6.88 -4.36 -9.78
N ASN A 175 -6.20 -3.41 -9.12
CA ASN A 175 -5.11 -2.64 -9.72
C ASN A 175 -3.94 -2.45 -8.76
N ILE A 176 -2.80 -2.07 -9.29
CA ILE A 176 -1.54 -1.96 -8.58
C ILE A 176 -0.98 -0.55 -8.77
N VAL A 177 -0.51 0.07 -7.68
CA VAL A 177 0.25 1.31 -7.71
C VAL A 177 1.66 1.02 -7.19
N ARG A 178 2.64 0.98 -8.11
CA ARG A 178 4.06 0.87 -7.76
C ARG A 178 4.61 2.23 -7.38
N VAL A 179 5.05 2.38 -6.14
CA VAL A 179 5.66 3.64 -5.68
C VAL A 179 7.18 3.57 -5.74
N GLY A 180 7.79 4.68 -6.10
CA GLY A 180 9.23 4.91 -6.02
C GLY A 180 9.64 5.43 -4.63
N LEU A 181 10.56 6.38 -4.62
CA LEU A 181 11.00 7.06 -3.41
C LEU A 181 10.02 8.20 -3.08
N ILE A 182 9.20 7.99 -2.06
CA ILE A 182 8.21 8.94 -1.54
C ILE A 182 8.70 9.49 -0.20
N LYS A 183 8.53 10.79 0.03
CA LYS A 183 8.84 11.45 1.31
C LYS A 183 7.84 11.04 2.37
N THR A 184 8.26 10.14 3.21
CA THR A 184 7.49 9.62 4.34
C THR A 184 8.35 9.57 5.59
N SER A 185 7.74 9.38 6.75
CA SER A 185 8.46 9.11 7.99
C SER A 185 9.43 7.92 7.90
N ARG A 186 9.11 6.93 7.05
CA ARG A 186 9.99 5.76 6.81
C ARG A 186 11.22 6.08 5.98
N THR A 187 11.16 7.09 5.15
CA THR A 187 12.23 7.51 4.23
C THR A 187 12.91 8.81 4.67
N GLU A 188 12.60 9.30 5.87
CA GLU A 188 13.03 10.58 6.40
C GLU A 188 14.54 10.82 6.29
N GLN A 189 15.35 9.80 6.53
CA GLN A 189 16.80 9.86 6.37
C GLN A 189 17.25 10.24 4.95
N PHE A 190 16.45 9.96 3.91
CA PHE A 190 16.83 10.23 2.52
C PHE A 190 16.47 11.65 2.08
N TRP A 191 15.49 12.29 2.71
CA TRP A 191 15.04 13.62 2.30
C TRP A 191 15.33 14.72 3.32
N LYS A 192 15.67 14.39 4.58
CA LYS A 192 16.15 15.35 5.57
C LYS A 192 17.69 15.47 5.61
N ASN A 193 18.42 14.49 5.13
CA ASN A 193 19.88 14.53 5.13
C ASN A 193 20.40 15.05 3.77
N PRO A 194 21.08 16.22 3.71
CA PRO A 194 21.58 16.80 2.45
C PRO A 194 22.48 15.85 1.64
N ALA A 195 23.33 15.06 2.29
CA ALA A 195 24.22 14.11 1.60
C ALA A 195 23.45 12.99 0.86
N TYR A 196 22.23 12.66 1.31
CA TYR A 196 21.35 11.71 0.62
C TYR A 196 20.45 12.39 -0.42
N GLN A 197 20.03 13.64 -0.17
CA GLN A 197 19.20 14.38 -1.12
C GLN A 197 19.89 14.50 -2.49
N GLU A 198 21.16 14.88 -2.52
CA GLU A 198 21.91 14.99 -3.76
C GLU A 198 21.96 13.66 -4.53
N LYS A 199 22.26 12.55 -3.84
CA LYS A 199 22.28 11.20 -4.45
C LYS A 199 20.91 10.80 -4.99
N VAL A 200 19.86 11.09 -4.23
CA VAL A 200 18.48 10.77 -4.64
C VAL A 200 18.07 11.59 -5.88
N MET A 201 18.43 12.87 -5.92
CA MET A 201 18.16 13.73 -7.09
C MET A 201 18.89 13.26 -8.35
N GLN A 202 20.08 12.65 -8.21
CA GLN A 202 20.82 12.10 -9.34
C GLN A 202 20.19 10.84 -9.92
N ILE A 203 19.55 9.98 -9.10
CA ILE A 203 18.98 8.71 -9.56
C ILE A 203 17.52 8.81 -10.00
N ILE A 204 16.78 9.82 -9.53
CA ILE A 204 15.38 10.03 -9.93
C ILE A 204 15.35 10.95 -11.17
N PRO A 205 14.83 10.51 -12.33
CA PRO A 205 14.79 11.35 -13.53
C PRO A 205 14.13 12.72 -13.32
N GLN A 206 13.09 12.81 -12.50
CA GLN A 206 12.42 14.08 -12.15
C GLN A 206 13.25 14.97 -11.20
N GLY A 207 14.35 14.45 -10.63
CA GLY A 207 15.26 15.18 -9.74
C GLY A 207 14.75 15.39 -8.32
N THR A 208 13.64 14.82 -7.93
CA THR A 208 13.05 14.95 -6.58
C THR A 208 12.33 13.69 -6.15
N MET A 209 12.23 13.47 -4.85
CA MET A 209 11.33 12.44 -4.30
C MET A 209 9.87 12.87 -4.46
N GLY A 210 8.99 11.88 -4.62
CA GLY A 210 7.56 12.13 -4.64
C GLY A 210 6.99 12.47 -3.25
N GLU A 211 5.80 13.06 -3.23
CA GLU A 211 5.02 13.34 -2.03
C GLU A 211 3.89 12.30 -1.86
N PRO A 212 3.44 12.01 -0.63
CA PRO A 212 2.31 11.11 -0.39
C PRO A 212 1.03 11.51 -1.13
N THR A 213 0.81 12.81 -1.33
CA THR A 213 -0.35 13.36 -2.08
C THR A 213 -0.36 12.92 -3.54
N GLN A 214 0.80 12.81 -4.18
CA GLN A 214 0.90 12.34 -5.57
C GLN A 214 0.51 10.87 -5.71
N VAL A 215 0.79 10.06 -4.67
CA VAL A 215 0.31 8.67 -4.62
C VAL A 215 -1.21 8.64 -4.45
N ALA A 216 -1.76 9.50 -3.59
CA ALA A 216 -3.20 9.61 -3.37
C ALA A 216 -3.93 10.04 -4.65
N GLU A 217 -3.37 10.98 -5.42
CA GLU A 217 -3.92 11.42 -6.72
C GLU A 217 -3.95 10.30 -7.75
N ALA A 218 -2.91 9.47 -7.81
CA ALA A 218 -2.83 8.36 -8.75
C ALA A 218 -3.87 7.24 -8.47
N ILE A 219 -4.44 7.20 -7.27
CA ILE A 219 -5.44 6.20 -6.87
C ILE A 219 -6.86 6.58 -7.32
N ASP A 220 -7.18 7.86 -7.45
CA ASP A 220 -8.55 8.32 -7.76
C ASP A 220 -9.19 7.63 -8.97
N PRO A 221 -8.53 7.53 -10.14
CA PRO A 221 -9.13 6.87 -11.29
C PRO A 221 -9.35 5.37 -11.08
N LEU A 222 -8.58 4.73 -10.20
CA LEU A 222 -8.73 3.32 -9.86
C LEU A 222 -9.94 3.04 -8.94
N LEU A 223 -10.34 4.05 -8.16
CA LEU A 223 -11.51 3.99 -7.27
C LEU A 223 -12.82 4.46 -7.94
N SER A 224 -12.76 5.04 -9.13
CA SER A 224 -13.96 5.51 -9.83
C SER A 224 -15.00 4.40 -10.01
N LYS A 225 -16.27 4.74 -9.79
CA LYS A 225 -17.39 3.80 -10.01
C LYS A 225 -17.51 3.38 -11.48
N THR A 226 -17.12 4.26 -12.40
CA THR A 226 -17.14 4.07 -13.85
C THR A 226 -15.79 3.63 -14.42
N SER A 227 -14.82 3.25 -13.56
CA SER A 227 -13.51 2.81 -14.02
C SER A 227 -13.61 1.58 -14.91
N PHE A 228 -12.83 1.56 -15.98
CA PHE A 228 -12.62 0.40 -16.86
C PHE A 228 -11.21 -0.19 -16.67
N MET A 229 -10.48 0.27 -15.66
CA MET A 229 -9.13 -0.19 -15.35
C MET A 229 -9.16 -1.37 -14.40
N THR A 230 -8.68 -2.53 -14.87
CA THR A 230 -8.41 -3.72 -14.04
C THR A 230 -7.12 -4.38 -14.53
N GLY A 231 -6.35 -4.99 -13.64
CA GLY A 231 -5.03 -5.54 -13.95
C GLY A 231 -3.98 -4.48 -14.32
N SER A 232 -4.28 -3.20 -14.10
CA SER A 232 -3.36 -2.11 -14.44
C SER A 232 -2.30 -1.93 -13.38
N VAL A 233 -1.09 -1.56 -13.82
CA VAL A 233 0.03 -1.22 -12.95
C VAL A 233 0.41 0.24 -13.22
N LEU A 234 0.05 1.12 -12.30
CA LEU A 234 0.47 2.52 -12.35
C LEU A 234 1.78 2.71 -11.58
N THR A 235 2.71 3.46 -12.16
CA THR A 235 4.00 3.75 -11.52
C THR A 235 4.08 5.22 -11.13
N VAL A 236 4.25 5.48 -9.81
CA VAL A 236 4.41 6.81 -9.23
C VAL A 236 5.84 6.90 -8.67
N SER A 237 6.80 7.36 -9.49
CA SER A 237 8.22 7.17 -9.17
C SER A 237 9.16 8.29 -9.62
N GLY A 238 8.63 9.35 -10.25
CA GLY A 238 9.48 10.40 -10.84
C GLY A 238 10.37 9.90 -11.98
N GLY A 239 9.97 8.79 -12.64
CA GLY A 239 10.70 8.21 -13.77
C GLY A 239 11.59 7.01 -13.41
N LEU A 240 11.75 6.64 -12.12
CA LEU A 240 12.45 5.38 -11.79
C LEU A 240 11.68 4.16 -12.34
N PRO A 241 12.34 3.09 -12.78
CA PRO A 241 13.79 2.84 -12.86
C PRO A 241 14.46 3.28 -14.18
N LEU A 242 13.87 4.21 -14.93
CA LEU A 242 14.47 4.72 -16.16
C LEU A 242 15.82 5.37 -15.89
N MET A 243 16.78 5.19 -16.79
CA MET A 243 18.12 5.75 -16.65
C MET A 243 18.18 7.11 -17.36
N ARG A 244 18.83 8.09 -16.73
CA ARG A 244 19.33 9.27 -17.45
C ARG A 244 20.58 8.89 -18.22
N SER A 245 20.58 9.11 -19.53
CA SER A 245 21.75 8.86 -20.40
C SER A 245 22.67 10.07 -20.55
N GLU A 246 22.40 11.15 -19.80
CA GLU A 246 23.25 12.35 -19.81
C GLU A 246 24.69 12.00 -19.44
N GLY A 247 25.62 12.21 -20.36
CA GLY A 247 27.04 11.90 -20.21
C GLY A 247 27.51 10.55 -20.77
N LEU A 248 26.63 9.68 -21.26
CA LEU A 248 27.02 8.45 -21.95
C LEU A 248 27.09 8.60 -23.48
N LEU A 249 26.53 9.70 -24.01
CA LEU A 249 26.43 9.97 -25.45
C LEU A 249 27.15 11.27 -25.84
N SER A 250 27.91 11.89 -24.95
CA SER A 250 28.77 13.06 -25.21
C SER A 250 30.21 12.67 -25.45
#